data_4fe2bbf40c8dae6026eb3be3f8cb9c94
#
_entry.id   4fe2bbf40c8dae6026eb3be3f8cb9c94
#
_cell.length_a   1.000
_cell.length_b   1.000
_cell.length_c   1.000
_cell.angle_alpha   90.00
_cell.angle_beta   90.00
_cell.angle_gamma   90.00
#
_symmetry.space_group_name_H-M   'P 1'
#
loop_
_entity.id
_entity.type
_entity.pdbx_description
1 polymer ?
#
loop_
_entity_poly.entity_id
_entity_poly.type
_entity_poly.pdbx_seq_one_letter_code
_entity_poly.pdbx_strand_id
1 'polypeptide(L)'
;MKKIDRFILTSFIGPFFMILLVVIFILMMQFLWVYIDELVGKGLSLGIVAEFLFWGSCTVLPLALPLATLLASMMTIGNMGENNELIALKAAGVSVLRVMLPILIASFFISIGTFFVINNLVPVSYNEIFTLRDDIGKTKEEIKIPSGTFYDGVEGYVLRVGSRNDKTGMMNDVMLYDHHGKGNTRLTLADSAIMKMSKDKSYLTFRMYNGTNYQETNEKNYRDTSLQLQKIDFSRQEMVIALQNYAFQKSDSARYGD
;
A
#
# COMPACT_ATOMS: atom_id res chain seq x y z
N MET A 1 -27.40 -22.84 -39.46
CA MET A 1 -26.67 -23.19 -38.26
C MET A 1 -25.79 -22.04 -37.79
N LYS A 2 -24.91 -21.45 -38.62
CA LYS A 2 -24.05 -20.31 -38.24
C LYS A 2 -24.79 -19.08 -37.71
N LYS A 3 -26.02 -18.80 -38.12
CA LYS A 3 -26.83 -17.67 -37.65
C LYS A 3 -27.30 -17.85 -36.21
N ILE A 4 -27.72 -19.05 -35.82
CA ILE A 4 -28.17 -19.38 -34.46
C ILE A 4 -26.97 -19.33 -33.51
N ASP A 5 -25.85 -19.92 -33.90
CA ASP A 5 -24.63 -19.92 -33.07
C ASP A 5 -24.13 -18.47 -32.80
N ARG A 6 -24.13 -17.62 -33.83
CA ARG A 6 -23.79 -16.21 -33.71
C ARG A 6 -24.77 -15.43 -32.79
N PHE A 7 -26.07 -15.70 -32.94
CA PHE A 7 -27.12 -15.07 -32.14
C PHE A 7 -26.90 -15.38 -30.66
N ILE A 8 -26.74 -16.66 -30.30
CA ILE A 8 -26.51 -17.10 -28.93
C ILE A 8 -25.24 -16.53 -28.36
N LEU A 9 -24.14 -16.53 -29.14
CA LEU A 9 -22.87 -15.98 -28.72
C LEU A 9 -22.96 -14.48 -28.46
N THR A 10 -23.65 -13.72 -29.32
CA THR A 10 -23.83 -12.27 -29.13
C THR A 10 -24.69 -11.99 -27.90
N SER A 11 -25.74 -12.81 -27.65
CA SER A 11 -26.56 -12.70 -26.45
C SER A 11 -25.83 -13.06 -25.17
N PHE A 12 -24.76 -13.87 -25.25
CA PHE A 12 -23.90 -14.21 -24.11
C PHE A 12 -22.85 -13.13 -23.82
N ILE A 13 -22.21 -12.55 -24.84
CA ILE A 13 -21.09 -11.61 -24.67
C ILE A 13 -21.51 -10.35 -23.90
N GLY A 14 -22.70 -9.80 -24.18
CA GLY A 14 -23.20 -8.60 -23.49
C GLY A 14 -23.29 -8.79 -21.97
N PRO A 15 -24.11 -9.75 -21.50
CA PRO A 15 -24.20 -10.09 -20.08
C PRO A 15 -22.85 -10.48 -19.46
N PHE A 16 -21.99 -11.21 -20.20
CA PHE A 16 -20.69 -11.62 -19.70
C PHE A 16 -19.81 -10.42 -19.27
N PHE A 17 -19.64 -9.42 -20.13
CA PHE A 17 -18.83 -8.26 -19.78
C PHE A 17 -19.47 -7.41 -18.68
N MET A 18 -20.80 -7.27 -18.69
CA MET A 18 -21.52 -6.54 -17.65
C MET A 18 -21.33 -7.21 -16.28
N ILE A 19 -21.54 -8.53 -16.20
CA ILE A 19 -21.39 -9.29 -14.98
C ILE A 19 -19.93 -9.33 -14.54
N LEU A 20 -18.98 -9.50 -15.47
CA LEU A 20 -17.54 -9.48 -15.18
C LEU A 20 -17.13 -8.17 -14.49
N LEU A 21 -17.60 -7.04 -15.01
CA LEU A 21 -17.33 -5.72 -14.42
C LEU A 21 -17.89 -5.62 -12.99
N VAL A 22 -19.16 -6.07 -12.79
CA VAL A 22 -19.79 -6.06 -11.46
C VAL A 22 -19.04 -6.96 -10.47
N VAL A 23 -18.67 -8.16 -10.90
CA VAL A 23 -17.93 -9.13 -10.07
C VAL A 23 -16.56 -8.59 -9.71
N ILE A 24 -15.81 -8.03 -10.69
CA ILE A 24 -14.52 -7.39 -10.41
C ILE A 24 -14.70 -6.25 -9.40
N PHE A 25 -15.72 -5.41 -9.58
CA PHE A 25 -15.98 -4.30 -8.65
C PHE A 25 -16.24 -4.80 -7.22
N ILE A 26 -17.04 -5.84 -7.04
CA ILE A 26 -17.33 -6.43 -5.72
C ILE A 26 -16.05 -7.01 -5.10
N LEU A 27 -15.27 -7.78 -5.87
CA LEU A 27 -14.02 -8.37 -5.39
C LEU A 27 -12.96 -7.29 -5.09
N MET A 28 -12.93 -6.21 -5.87
CA MET A 28 -12.07 -5.06 -5.60
C MET A 28 -12.46 -4.32 -4.32
N MET A 29 -13.75 -4.19 -4.03
CA MET A 29 -14.20 -3.62 -2.75
C MET A 29 -13.76 -4.49 -1.58
N GLN A 30 -13.85 -5.81 -1.69
CA GLN A 30 -13.34 -6.74 -0.69
C GLN A 30 -11.81 -6.62 -0.54
N PHE A 31 -11.07 -6.56 -1.64
CA PHE A 31 -9.62 -6.34 -1.65
C PHE A 31 -9.25 -5.02 -0.96
N LEU A 32 -9.92 -3.93 -1.29
CA LEU A 32 -9.71 -2.61 -0.70
C LEU A 32 -9.94 -2.65 0.81
N TRP A 33 -11.00 -3.33 1.27
CA TRP A 33 -11.30 -3.47 2.69
C TRP A 33 -10.20 -4.17 3.47
N VAL A 34 -9.57 -5.18 2.88
CA VAL A 34 -8.46 -5.91 3.50
C VAL A 34 -7.21 -5.04 3.66
N TYR A 35 -6.94 -4.13 2.72
CA TYR A 35 -5.73 -3.32 2.69
C TYR A 35 -5.95 -1.85 3.08
N ILE A 36 -7.14 -1.48 3.58
CA ILE A 36 -7.48 -0.10 3.89
C ILE A 36 -6.57 0.50 4.97
N ASP A 37 -6.20 -0.28 5.98
CA ASP A 37 -5.32 0.16 7.07
C ASP A 37 -3.88 0.46 6.60
N GLU A 38 -3.47 -0.17 5.51
CA GLU A 38 -2.16 0.08 4.91
C GLU A 38 -2.15 1.31 3.99
N LEU A 39 -3.29 1.67 3.41
CA LEU A 39 -3.41 2.75 2.45
C LEU A 39 -3.79 4.09 3.10
N VAL A 40 -4.59 4.05 4.17
CA VAL A 40 -5.11 5.25 4.85
C VAL A 40 -4.08 5.79 5.85
N GLY A 41 -3.94 7.11 5.93
CA GLY A 41 -3.08 7.78 6.92
C GLY A 41 -1.63 8.04 6.48
N LYS A 42 -1.14 7.39 5.42
CA LYS A 42 0.26 7.48 5.00
C LYS A 42 0.56 8.62 4.00
N GLY A 43 -0.45 9.41 3.61
CA GLY A 43 -0.28 10.54 2.68
C GLY A 43 0.21 10.13 1.30
N LEU A 44 -0.22 8.95 0.82
CA LEU A 44 0.14 8.42 -0.49
C LEU A 44 -0.46 9.25 -1.62
N SER A 45 0.23 9.35 -2.75
CA SER A 45 -0.32 9.98 -3.94
C SER A 45 -1.44 9.13 -4.55
N LEU A 46 -2.43 9.77 -5.16
CA LEU A 46 -3.52 9.06 -5.86
C LEU A 46 -3.00 8.09 -6.94
N GLY A 47 -1.85 8.39 -7.55
CA GLY A 47 -1.22 7.52 -8.54
C GLY A 47 -0.80 6.18 -7.95
N ILE A 48 -0.20 6.17 -6.75
CA ILE A 48 0.23 4.95 -6.05
C ILE A 48 -0.98 4.10 -5.67
N VAL A 49 -2.05 4.75 -5.17
CA VAL A 49 -3.29 4.03 -4.83
C VAL A 49 -3.93 3.43 -6.08
N ALA A 50 -4.00 4.17 -7.19
CA ALA A 50 -4.54 3.67 -8.45
C ALA A 50 -3.71 2.49 -9.00
N GLU A 51 -2.38 2.57 -8.91
CA GLU A 51 -1.47 1.48 -9.31
C GLU A 51 -1.70 0.23 -8.45
N PHE A 52 -1.81 0.39 -7.14
CA PHE A 52 -2.12 -0.71 -6.22
C PHE A 52 -3.46 -1.38 -6.53
N LEU A 53 -4.50 -0.58 -6.81
CA LEU A 53 -5.82 -1.08 -7.21
C LEU A 53 -5.79 -1.76 -8.58
N PHE A 54 -5.02 -1.26 -9.53
CA PHE A 54 -4.85 -1.88 -10.84
C PHE A 54 -4.25 -3.29 -10.71
N TRP A 55 -3.14 -3.43 -10.01
CA TRP A 55 -2.53 -4.74 -9.78
C TRP A 55 -3.42 -5.64 -8.92
N GLY A 56 -4.12 -5.09 -7.93
CA GLY A 56 -5.14 -5.82 -7.17
C GLY A 56 -6.25 -6.37 -8.05
N SER A 57 -6.73 -5.60 -9.05
CA SER A 57 -7.75 -6.08 -9.98
C SER A 57 -7.27 -7.28 -10.81
N CYS A 58 -5.98 -7.29 -11.18
CA CYS A 58 -5.38 -8.41 -11.91
C CYS A 58 -5.34 -9.70 -11.09
N THR A 59 -5.13 -9.62 -9.78
CA THR A 59 -5.10 -10.81 -8.90
C THR A 59 -6.46 -11.45 -8.70
N VAL A 60 -7.55 -10.69 -8.80
CA VAL A 60 -8.91 -11.22 -8.63
C VAL A 60 -9.52 -11.76 -9.92
N LEU A 61 -8.92 -11.50 -11.09
CA LEU A 61 -9.40 -11.97 -12.40
C LEU A 61 -9.63 -13.48 -12.48
N PRO A 62 -8.73 -14.35 -11.96
CA PRO A 62 -8.92 -15.80 -12.02
C PRO A 62 -10.21 -16.28 -11.33
N LEU A 63 -10.63 -15.57 -10.29
CA LEU A 63 -11.88 -15.86 -9.58
C LEU A 63 -13.08 -15.22 -10.28
N ALA A 64 -12.90 -14.02 -10.84
CA ALA A 64 -13.96 -13.28 -11.51
C ALA A 64 -14.41 -13.92 -12.82
N LEU A 65 -13.47 -14.42 -13.63
CA LEU A 65 -13.77 -14.99 -14.96
C LEU A 65 -14.70 -16.21 -14.91
N PRO A 66 -14.45 -17.26 -14.11
CA PRO A 66 -15.36 -18.40 -14.00
C PRO A 66 -16.73 -18.01 -13.45
N LEU A 67 -16.76 -17.14 -12.43
CA LEU A 67 -18.00 -16.69 -11.81
C LEU A 67 -18.85 -15.89 -12.81
N ALA A 68 -18.24 -14.95 -13.54
CA ALA A 68 -18.92 -14.19 -14.59
C ALA A 68 -19.43 -15.11 -15.72
N THR A 69 -18.64 -16.10 -16.11
CA THR A 69 -19.04 -17.07 -17.14
C THR A 69 -20.27 -17.87 -16.72
N LEU A 70 -20.28 -18.34 -15.46
CA LEU A 70 -21.43 -19.08 -14.91
C LEU A 70 -22.69 -18.22 -14.90
N LEU A 71 -22.61 -17.04 -14.29
CA LEU A 71 -23.76 -16.13 -14.17
C LEU A 71 -24.25 -15.63 -15.54
N ALA A 72 -23.34 -15.31 -16.46
CA ALA A 72 -23.68 -14.88 -17.81
C ALA A 72 -24.39 -16.00 -18.60
N SER A 73 -23.94 -17.25 -18.47
CA SER A 73 -24.58 -18.39 -19.13
C SER A 73 -26.00 -18.63 -18.61
N MET A 74 -26.19 -18.54 -17.28
CA MET A 74 -27.52 -18.67 -16.67
C MET A 74 -28.44 -17.53 -17.11
N MET A 75 -27.96 -16.29 -17.12
CA MET A 75 -28.72 -15.12 -17.55
C MET A 75 -29.08 -15.21 -19.03
N THR A 76 -28.16 -15.64 -19.89
CA THR A 76 -28.44 -15.80 -21.34
C THR A 76 -29.49 -16.81 -21.60
N ILE A 77 -29.41 -18.00 -20.98
CA ILE A 77 -30.40 -19.06 -21.16
C ILE A 77 -31.75 -18.66 -20.52
N GLY A 78 -31.71 -17.98 -19.37
CA GLY A 78 -32.90 -17.45 -18.71
C GLY A 78 -33.66 -16.46 -19.59
N ASN A 79 -32.96 -15.46 -20.14
CA ASN A 79 -33.55 -14.49 -21.05
C ASN A 79 -34.13 -15.12 -22.32
N MET A 80 -33.45 -16.11 -22.90
CA MET A 80 -33.97 -16.86 -24.04
C MET A 80 -35.25 -17.65 -23.68
N GLY A 81 -35.32 -18.13 -22.43
CA GLY A 81 -36.54 -18.82 -21.92
C GLY A 81 -37.71 -17.85 -21.75
N GLU A 82 -37.44 -16.69 -21.12
CA GLU A 82 -38.41 -15.64 -20.83
C GLU A 82 -39.00 -15.03 -22.12
N ASN A 83 -38.16 -14.81 -23.11
CA ASN A 83 -38.57 -14.29 -24.43
C ASN A 83 -39.18 -15.37 -25.36
N ASN A 84 -39.43 -16.59 -24.86
CA ASN A 84 -39.94 -17.74 -25.64
C ASN A 84 -39.03 -18.18 -26.81
N GLU A 85 -37.82 -17.64 -26.96
CA GLU A 85 -36.85 -17.98 -28.02
C GLU A 85 -36.40 -19.45 -27.91
N LEU A 86 -36.18 -19.93 -26.68
CA LEU A 86 -35.81 -21.32 -26.43
C LEU A 86 -36.93 -22.29 -26.81
N ILE A 87 -38.19 -21.90 -26.56
CA ILE A 87 -39.37 -22.71 -26.92
C ILE A 87 -39.53 -22.73 -28.44
N ALA A 88 -39.36 -21.60 -29.12
CA ALA A 88 -39.42 -21.50 -30.57
C ALA A 88 -38.32 -22.35 -31.24
N LEU A 89 -37.10 -22.37 -30.74
CA LEU A 89 -35.99 -23.21 -31.22
C LEU A 89 -36.32 -24.71 -31.04
N LYS A 90 -36.89 -25.10 -29.89
CA LYS A 90 -37.32 -26.47 -29.64
C LYS A 90 -38.44 -26.90 -30.58
N ALA A 91 -39.43 -26.04 -30.82
CA ALA A 91 -40.51 -26.29 -31.78
C ALA A 91 -40.01 -26.47 -33.22
N ALA A 92 -38.92 -25.79 -33.57
CA ALA A 92 -38.19 -25.95 -34.83
C ALA A 92 -37.28 -27.21 -34.87
N GLY A 93 -37.33 -28.09 -33.85
CA GLY A 93 -36.57 -29.34 -33.81
C GLY A 93 -35.10 -29.18 -33.35
N VAL A 94 -34.70 -28.01 -32.87
CA VAL A 94 -33.30 -27.76 -32.34
C VAL A 94 -33.22 -28.30 -30.93
N SER A 95 -32.27 -29.22 -30.68
CA SER A 95 -32.04 -29.75 -29.34
C SER A 95 -31.43 -28.70 -28.38
N VAL A 96 -31.73 -28.78 -27.07
CA VAL A 96 -31.21 -27.90 -26.05
C VAL A 96 -29.68 -27.95 -25.99
N LEU A 97 -29.08 -29.14 -26.13
CA LEU A 97 -27.62 -29.30 -26.18
C LEU A 97 -27.01 -28.51 -27.35
N ARG A 98 -27.71 -28.43 -28.50
CA ARG A 98 -27.23 -27.64 -29.64
C ARG A 98 -27.28 -26.13 -29.37
N VAL A 99 -28.25 -25.65 -28.57
CA VAL A 99 -28.35 -24.25 -28.14
C VAL A 99 -27.24 -23.93 -27.13
N MET A 100 -26.89 -24.86 -26.25
CA MET A 100 -25.84 -24.66 -25.25
C MET A 100 -24.43 -24.75 -25.84
N LEU A 101 -24.23 -25.38 -26.98
CA LEU A 101 -22.91 -25.63 -27.56
C LEU A 101 -22.07 -24.35 -27.78
N PRO A 102 -22.60 -23.23 -28.31
CA PRO A 102 -21.84 -22.01 -28.49
C PRO A 102 -21.34 -21.44 -27.17
N ILE A 103 -22.13 -21.51 -26.08
CA ILE A 103 -21.75 -21.07 -24.74
C ILE A 103 -20.66 -21.97 -24.18
N LEU A 104 -20.73 -23.28 -24.35
CA LEU A 104 -19.70 -24.23 -23.92
C LEU A 104 -18.36 -23.97 -24.63
N ILE A 105 -18.39 -23.70 -25.93
CA ILE A 105 -17.21 -23.36 -26.72
C ILE A 105 -16.62 -22.04 -26.21
N ALA A 106 -17.46 -21.02 -25.98
CA ALA A 106 -16.98 -19.74 -25.39
C ALA A 106 -16.35 -19.92 -24.02
N SER A 107 -17.00 -20.72 -23.14
CA SER A 107 -16.49 -21.05 -21.81
C SER A 107 -15.12 -21.76 -21.86
N PHE A 108 -14.95 -22.66 -22.84
CA PHE A 108 -13.67 -23.34 -23.07
C PHE A 108 -12.55 -22.34 -23.43
N PHE A 109 -12.81 -21.38 -24.33
CA PHE A 109 -11.84 -20.33 -24.65
C PHE A 109 -11.56 -19.40 -23.47
N ILE A 110 -12.58 -19.06 -22.68
CA ILE A 110 -12.39 -18.29 -21.45
C ILE A 110 -11.52 -19.05 -20.46
N SER A 111 -11.70 -20.38 -20.33
CA SER A 111 -10.87 -21.22 -19.46
C SER A 111 -9.40 -21.22 -19.89
N ILE A 112 -9.12 -21.31 -21.20
CA ILE A 112 -7.75 -21.17 -21.72
C ILE A 112 -7.19 -19.78 -21.40
N GLY A 113 -7.98 -18.72 -21.62
CA GLY A 113 -7.60 -17.36 -21.28
C GLY A 113 -7.27 -17.20 -19.78
N THR A 114 -8.10 -17.78 -18.91
CA THR A 114 -7.87 -17.79 -17.46
C THR A 114 -6.57 -18.49 -17.10
N PHE A 115 -6.25 -19.61 -17.75
CA PHE A 115 -4.96 -20.30 -17.55
C PHE A 115 -3.76 -19.40 -17.86
N PHE A 116 -3.79 -18.64 -18.97
CA PHE A 116 -2.73 -17.68 -19.29
C PHE A 116 -2.66 -16.54 -18.27
N VAL A 117 -3.79 -16.05 -17.81
CA VAL A 117 -3.84 -15.02 -16.76
C VAL A 117 -3.18 -15.53 -15.48
N ILE A 118 -3.49 -16.73 -15.02
CA ILE A 118 -2.91 -17.32 -13.82
C ILE A 118 -1.39 -17.50 -13.94
N ASN A 119 -0.90 -17.97 -15.09
CA ASN A 119 0.51 -18.28 -15.23
C ASN A 119 1.40 -17.07 -15.48
N ASN A 120 0.89 -16.02 -16.13
CA ASN A 120 1.71 -14.88 -16.54
C ASN A 120 1.36 -13.58 -15.78
N LEU A 121 0.06 -13.26 -15.67
CA LEU A 121 -0.36 -11.96 -15.12
C LEU A 121 -0.38 -11.98 -13.59
N VAL A 122 -0.87 -13.05 -13.00
CA VAL A 122 -1.02 -13.15 -11.53
C VAL A 122 0.32 -13.09 -10.80
N PRO A 123 1.40 -13.81 -11.19
CA PRO A 123 2.70 -13.72 -10.51
C PRO A 123 3.28 -12.32 -10.57
N VAL A 124 3.20 -11.65 -11.72
CA VAL A 124 3.66 -10.26 -11.88
C VAL A 124 2.85 -9.33 -10.97
N SER A 125 1.53 -9.51 -10.93
CA SER A 125 0.64 -8.69 -10.09
C SER A 125 0.94 -8.85 -8.60
N TYR A 126 1.20 -10.07 -8.14
CA TYR A 126 1.59 -10.31 -6.75
C TYR A 126 2.94 -9.65 -6.42
N ASN A 127 3.95 -9.79 -7.28
CA ASN A 127 5.25 -9.15 -7.07
C ASN A 127 5.11 -7.63 -6.95
N GLU A 128 4.34 -7.00 -7.84
CA GLU A 128 4.09 -5.55 -7.78
C GLU A 128 3.33 -5.14 -6.51
N ILE A 129 2.31 -5.91 -6.09
CA ILE A 129 1.56 -5.64 -4.87
C ILE A 129 2.48 -5.77 -3.64
N PHE A 130 3.30 -6.83 -3.56
CA PHE A 130 4.22 -7.02 -2.44
C PHE A 130 5.27 -5.92 -2.38
N THR A 131 5.83 -5.51 -3.53
CA THR A 131 6.79 -4.41 -3.61
C THR A 131 6.16 -3.10 -3.15
N LEU A 132 4.97 -2.76 -3.70
CA LEU A 132 4.23 -1.55 -3.30
C LEU A 132 3.87 -1.57 -1.81
N ARG A 133 3.44 -2.71 -1.30
CA ARG A 133 3.09 -2.90 0.12
C ARG A 133 4.30 -2.71 1.03
N ASP A 134 5.46 -3.26 0.67
CA ASP A 134 6.71 -3.10 1.41
C ASP A 134 7.17 -1.63 1.37
N ASP A 135 7.10 -0.97 0.22
CA ASP A 135 7.43 0.44 0.07
C ASP A 135 6.46 1.36 0.86
N ILE A 136 5.16 1.03 0.86
CA ILE A 136 4.14 1.70 1.67
C ILE A 136 4.39 1.44 3.17
N GLY A 137 4.79 0.23 3.53
CA GLY A 137 5.15 -0.15 4.90
C GLY A 137 6.37 0.61 5.43
N LYS A 138 7.36 0.85 4.57
CA LYS A 138 8.56 1.65 4.88
C LYS A 138 8.27 3.15 4.97
N THR A 139 7.17 3.61 4.34
CA THR A 139 6.72 5.00 4.47
C THR A 139 6.16 5.19 5.88
N LYS A 140 7.00 5.73 6.77
CA LYS A 140 6.60 5.96 8.16
C LYS A 140 5.53 7.05 8.22
N GLU A 141 4.50 6.82 9.03
CA GLU A 141 3.54 7.84 9.45
C GLU A 141 4.29 9.00 10.13
N GLU A 142 3.59 10.14 10.33
CA GLU A 142 4.14 11.24 11.14
C GLU A 142 4.77 10.68 12.42
N ILE A 143 6.01 11.12 12.72
CA ILE A 143 6.76 10.69 13.89
C ILE A 143 5.94 11.04 15.14
N LYS A 144 5.21 10.06 15.68
CA LYS A 144 4.52 10.19 16.97
C LYS A 144 5.48 9.78 18.06
N ILE A 145 6.09 10.77 18.72
CA ILE A 145 6.94 10.54 19.88
C ILE A 145 6.04 10.34 21.09
N PRO A 146 6.02 9.16 21.72
CA PRO A 146 5.23 8.93 22.93
C PRO A 146 5.80 9.74 24.08
N SER A 147 4.91 10.37 24.89
CA SER A 147 5.35 11.14 26.06
C SER A 147 5.83 10.22 27.17
N GLY A 148 6.93 10.62 27.83
CA GLY A 148 7.48 9.93 29.01
C GLY A 148 8.39 8.74 28.72
N THR A 149 8.53 8.31 27.47
CA THR A 149 9.37 7.17 27.06
C THR A 149 10.49 7.61 26.15
N PHE A 150 11.56 6.81 26.08
CA PHE A 150 12.62 7.00 25.10
C PHE A 150 12.15 6.46 23.74
N TYR A 151 12.33 7.28 22.70
CA TYR A 151 11.98 6.98 21.33
C TYR A 151 13.24 6.96 20.46
N ASP A 152 13.57 5.82 19.87
CA ASP A 152 14.73 5.56 19.01
C ASP A 152 14.39 5.46 17.52
N GLY A 153 13.18 5.87 17.14
CA GLY A 153 12.69 5.77 15.76
C GLY A 153 13.38 6.71 14.75
N VAL A 154 14.29 7.59 15.19
CA VAL A 154 15.11 8.46 14.35
C VAL A 154 16.54 7.94 14.36
N GLU A 155 17.04 7.54 13.18
CA GLU A 155 18.36 6.94 13.04
C GLU A 155 19.47 7.82 13.63
N GLY A 156 20.23 7.27 14.55
CA GLY A 156 21.34 7.96 15.24
C GLY A 156 20.91 8.91 16.36
N TYR A 157 19.61 9.01 16.67
CA TYR A 157 19.11 9.87 17.76
C TYR A 157 18.12 9.13 18.65
N VAL A 158 18.24 9.35 19.96
CA VAL A 158 17.23 8.90 20.92
C VAL A 158 16.59 10.12 21.57
N LEU A 159 15.28 10.22 21.49
CA LEU A 159 14.49 11.33 22.03
C LEU A 159 13.66 10.87 23.22
N ARG A 160 13.57 11.74 24.24
CA ARG A 160 12.57 11.65 25.30
C ARG A 160 11.85 12.97 25.41
N VAL A 161 10.53 12.92 25.46
CA VAL A 161 9.66 14.09 25.61
C VAL A 161 8.81 13.91 26.87
N GLY A 162 8.84 14.85 27.79
CA GLY A 162 8.06 14.78 29.02
C GLY A 162 6.57 14.91 28.75
N SER A 163 6.16 15.93 27.97
CA SER A 163 4.77 16.12 27.55
C SER A 163 4.69 16.72 26.15
N ARG A 164 3.64 16.37 25.42
CA ARG A 164 3.35 16.90 24.06
C ARG A 164 1.97 17.52 24.05
N ASN A 165 1.85 18.70 23.46
CA ASN A 165 0.57 19.32 23.15
C ASN A 165 0.18 18.98 21.71
N ASP A 166 -0.81 18.11 21.52
CA ASP A 166 -1.24 17.63 20.21
C ASP A 166 -1.83 18.73 19.31
N LYS A 167 -2.33 19.83 19.90
CA LYS A 167 -2.90 20.94 19.13
C LYS A 167 -1.84 21.87 18.53
N THR A 168 -0.74 22.10 19.23
CA THR A 168 0.32 23.03 18.81
C THR A 168 1.56 22.30 18.29
N GLY A 169 1.67 20.98 18.53
CA GLY A 169 2.85 20.19 18.24
C GLY A 169 4.06 20.52 19.14
N MET A 170 3.86 21.37 20.18
CA MET A 170 4.90 21.77 21.12
C MET A 170 5.16 20.63 22.10
N MET A 171 6.43 20.32 22.29
CA MET A 171 6.95 19.33 23.22
C MET A 171 7.65 20.04 24.34
N ASN A 172 7.47 19.60 25.59
CA ASN A 172 8.12 20.14 26.77
C ASN A 172 9.00 19.07 27.42
N ASP A 173 10.03 19.50 28.14
CA ASP A 173 11.02 18.65 28.78
C ASP A 173 11.63 17.65 27.77
N VAL A 174 12.37 18.20 26.82
CA VAL A 174 12.94 17.45 25.70
C VAL A 174 14.37 17.09 25.99
N MET A 175 14.68 15.81 25.85
CA MET A 175 16.01 15.25 25.99
C MET A 175 16.38 14.55 24.69
N LEU A 176 17.47 14.97 24.05
CA LEU A 176 17.95 14.43 22.78
C LEU A 176 19.37 13.89 22.98
N TYR A 177 19.54 12.61 22.76
CA TYR A 177 20.84 11.94 22.68
C TYR A 177 21.26 11.77 21.23
N ASP A 178 22.50 12.17 20.93
CA ASP A 178 23.14 11.98 19.62
C ASP A 178 24.09 10.78 19.69
N HIS A 179 23.80 9.73 18.95
CA HIS A 179 24.56 8.48 18.87
C HIS A 179 25.44 8.37 17.61
N HIS A 180 25.59 9.45 16.81
CA HIS A 180 26.44 9.41 15.61
C HIS A 180 27.95 9.33 15.95
N GLY A 181 28.34 9.62 17.19
CA GLY A 181 29.70 9.44 17.68
C GLY A 181 29.93 8.07 18.31
N LYS A 182 31.19 7.73 18.58
CA LYS A 182 31.54 6.56 19.40
C LYS A 182 31.20 6.85 20.87
N GLY A 183 30.07 6.34 21.36
CA GLY A 183 29.59 6.54 22.73
C GLY A 183 28.48 7.60 22.83
N ASN A 184 27.87 7.73 24.03
CA ASN A 184 26.83 8.72 24.34
C ASN A 184 27.48 10.08 24.68
N THR A 185 28.15 10.69 23.74
CA THR A 185 29.01 11.87 23.99
C THR A 185 28.27 13.18 23.89
N ARG A 186 27.04 13.21 23.39
CA ARG A 186 26.27 14.45 23.23
C ARG A 186 24.86 14.30 23.77
N LEU A 187 24.48 15.18 24.68
CA LEU A 187 23.15 15.27 25.25
C LEU A 187 22.66 16.72 25.16
N THR A 188 21.53 16.93 24.55
CA THR A 188 20.81 18.19 24.50
C THR A 188 19.59 18.15 25.38
N LEU A 189 19.47 19.04 26.33
CA LEU A 189 18.29 19.27 27.16
C LEU A 189 17.64 20.57 26.73
N ALA A 190 16.32 20.59 26.53
CA ALA A 190 15.59 21.81 26.18
C ALA A 190 14.27 21.89 26.92
N ASP A 191 13.87 23.08 27.38
CA ASP A 191 12.57 23.30 28.03
C ASP A 191 11.41 23.03 27.09
N SER A 192 11.56 23.43 25.83
CA SER A 192 10.55 23.15 24.82
C SER A 192 11.16 22.96 23.44
N ALA A 193 10.46 22.20 22.59
CA ALA A 193 10.84 22.01 21.21
C ALA A 193 9.62 21.91 20.29
N ILE A 194 9.84 22.28 19.02
CA ILE A 194 8.88 22.08 17.94
C ILE A 194 9.57 21.26 16.86
N MET A 195 8.92 20.19 16.45
CA MET A 195 9.35 19.33 15.36
C MET A 195 8.55 19.64 14.11
N LYS A 196 9.23 19.88 12.99
CA LYS A 196 8.59 20.07 11.68
C LYS A 196 9.27 19.16 10.67
N MET A 197 8.44 18.38 9.98
CA MET A 197 8.88 17.58 8.84
C MET A 197 8.80 18.40 7.57
N SER A 198 9.78 18.25 6.67
CA SER A 198 9.75 18.83 5.33
C SER A 198 8.58 18.28 4.52
N LYS A 199 8.09 19.03 3.51
CA LYS A 199 6.97 18.60 2.63
C LYS A 199 7.29 17.31 1.89
N ASP A 200 8.51 17.10 1.52
CA ASP A 200 9.07 15.92 0.83
C ASP A 200 9.53 14.82 1.78
N LYS A 201 9.30 14.97 3.10
CA LYS A 201 9.68 14.01 4.14
C LYS A 201 11.17 13.62 4.15
N SER A 202 12.02 14.40 3.48
CA SER A 202 13.46 14.13 3.35
C SER A 202 14.26 14.55 4.58
N TYR A 203 13.78 15.52 5.35
CA TYR A 203 14.43 15.99 6.57
C TYR A 203 13.46 16.45 7.63
N LEU A 204 13.91 16.32 8.86
CA LEU A 204 13.22 16.73 10.08
C LEU A 204 13.96 17.95 10.64
N THR A 205 13.24 19.05 10.83
CA THR A 205 13.75 20.22 11.52
C THR A 205 13.29 20.19 12.97
N PHE A 206 14.25 20.12 13.87
CA PHE A 206 14.04 20.13 15.31
C PHE A 206 14.46 21.50 15.84
N ARG A 207 13.50 22.29 16.28
CA ARG A 207 13.74 23.62 16.83
C ARG A 207 13.51 23.58 18.32
N MET A 208 14.60 23.78 19.09
CA MET A 208 14.64 23.71 20.54
C MET A 208 14.79 25.11 21.14
N TYR A 209 14.18 25.35 22.26
CA TYR A 209 14.18 26.63 22.96
C TYR A 209 14.64 26.44 24.41
N ASN A 210 15.44 27.39 24.89
CA ASN A 210 15.96 27.43 26.24
C ASN A 210 16.55 26.12 26.72
N GLY A 211 17.78 25.86 26.37
CA GLY A 211 18.37 24.57 26.67
C GLY A 211 19.87 24.60 26.88
N THR A 212 20.36 23.45 27.22
CA THR A 212 21.79 23.21 27.45
C THR A 212 22.24 22.01 26.63
N ASN A 213 23.34 22.17 25.94
CA ASN A 213 24.05 21.12 25.24
C ASN A 213 25.26 20.67 26.05
N TYR A 214 25.30 19.37 26.36
CA TYR A 214 26.40 18.71 27.03
C TYR A 214 27.17 17.89 26.02
N GLN A 215 28.48 18.12 25.91
CA GLN A 215 29.36 17.37 25.03
C GLN A 215 30.60 16.92 25.78
N GLU A 216 30.86 15.62 25.74
CA GLU A 216 32.15 15.10 26.22
C GLU A 216 33.20 15.25 25.12
N THR A 217 34.33 15.92 25.44
CA THR A 217 35.37 16.26 24.46
C THR A 217 36.51 15.24 24.47
N ASN A 218 36.32 14.02 24.93
CA ASN A 218 37.41 13.04 24.96
C ASN A 218 37.47 12.18 23.69
N GLU A 219 38.28 12.61 22.73
CA GLU A 219 38.85 11.74 21.72
C GLU A 219 40.09 11.03 22.30
N LYS A 220 39.93 9.75 22.58
CA LYS A 220 41.02 8.76 22.55
C LYS A 220 42.18 8.88 23.54
N ASN A 221 41.96 8.67 24.82
CA ASN A 221 43.00 7.94 25.56
C ASN A 221 42.40 7.24 26.78
N TYR A 222 42.37 5.90 26.77
CA TYR A 222 41.97 5.07 27.92
C TYR A 222 42.81 5.31 29.21
N ARG A 223 43.79 6.23 29.17
CA ARG A 223 44.66 6.57 30.27
C ARG A 223 44.46 7.99 30.83
N ASP A 224 43.66 8.83 30.16
CA ASP A 224 43.43 10.21 30.60
C ASP A 224 42.07 10.28 31.32
N THR A 225 42.10 10.41 32.63
CA THR A 225 40.91 10.49 33.50
C THR A 225 40.32 11.89 33.57
N SER A 226 40.84 12.86 32.83
CA SER A 226 40.30 14.21 32.75
C SER A 226 39.17 14.29 31.72
N LEU A 227 37.97 13.92 32.14
CA LEU A 227 36.73 14.15 31.38
C LEU A 227 36.49 15.65 31.24
N GLN A 228 36.73 16.22 30.06
CA GLN A 228 36.33 17.58 29.76
C GLN A 228 34.86 17.57 29.27
N LEU A 229 33.98 18.05 30.14
CA LEU A 229 32.59 18.26 29.81
C LEU A 229 32.40 19.69 29.34
N GLN A 230 32.02 19.85 28.06
CA GLN A 230 31.64 21.14 27.51
C GLN A 230 30.14 21.34 27.73
N LYS A 231 29.78 22.46 28.36
CA LYS A 231 28.41 22.89 28.56
C LYS A 231 28.16 24.16 27.75
N ILE A 232 27.17 24.13 26.85
CA ILE A 232 26.76 25.26 26.03
C ILE A 232 25.29 25.56 26.29
N ASP A 233 24.99 26.70 26.88
CA ASP A 233 23.61 27.14 27.07
C ASP A 233 23.15 27.91 25.83
N PHE A 234 21.93 27.67 25.36
CA PHE A 234 21.34 28.31 24.18
C PHE A 234 19.91 28.77 24.44
N SER A 235 19.54 29.93 23.89
CA SER A 235 18.15 30.39 23.89
C SER A 235 17.34 29.74 22.78
N ARG A 236 17.96 29.43 21.62
CA ARG A 236 17.36 28.77 20.50
C ARG A 236 18.41 27.99 19.73
N GLN A 237 18.10 26.73 19.45
CA GLN A 237 18.92 25.87 18.60
C GLN A 237 18.01 25.21 17.54
N GLU A 238 18.50 25.15 16.32
CA GLU A 238 17.82 24.46 15.23
C GLU A 238 18.73 23.35 14.70
N MET A 239 18.18 22.13 14.66
CA MET A 239 18.89 20.95 14.19
C MET A 239 18.09 20.38 13.01
N VAL A 240 18.79 20.05 11.93
CA VAL A 240 18.21 19.40 10.76
C VAL A 240 18.73 17.97 10.71
N ILE A 241 17.82 17.02 10.78
CA ILE A 241 18.11 15.59 10.74
C ILE A 241 17.66 15.08 9.37
N ALA A 242 18.57 14.51 8.59
CA ALA A 242 18.23 13.85 7.35
C ALA A 242 17.49 12.54 7.65
N LEU A 243 16.34 12.36 7.05
CA LEU A 243 15.52 11.17 7.22
C LEU A 243 15.76 10.23 6.03
N GLN A 244 16.48 9.15 6.27
CA GLN A 244 16.57 8.07 5.29
C GLN A 244 15.30 7.21 5.40
N ASN A 245 14.63 6.92 4.26
CA ASN A 245 13.46 6.03 4.15
C ASN A 245 12.12 6.53 4.76
N TYR A 246 11.92 7.84 4.95
CA TYR A 246 10.60 8.39 5.36
C TYR A 246 9.72 8.82 4.19
N ALA A 247 10.32 9.13 3.03
CA ALA A 247 9.58 9.38 1.79
C ALA A 247 9.32 8.05 1.06
N PHE A 248 8.17 7.95 0.40
CA PHE A 248 7.89 6.82 -0.47
C PHE A 248 8.93 6.78 -1.59
N GLN A 249 9.68 5.70 -1.66
CA GLN A 249 10.58 5.38 -2.77
C GLN A 249 10.10 4.07 -3.38
N LYS A 250 9.72 4.12 -4.67
CA LYS A 250 9.33 2.92 -5.41
C LYS A 250 10.57 2.05 -5.64
N SER A 251 10.54 0.84 -5.12
CA SER A 251 11.59 -0.17 -5.37
C SER A 251 11.34 -0.84 -6.71
N ASP A 252 12.39 -1.29 -7.40
CA ASP A 252 12.23 -2.11 -8.59
C ASP A 252 11.71 -3.49 -8.21
N SER A 253 10.63 -3.91 -8.88
CA SER A 253 9.96 -5.21 -8.66
C SER A 253 10.85 -6.43 -8.98
N ALA A 254 12.01 -6.22 -9.63
CA ALA A 254 13.01 -7.25 -9.93
C ALA A 254 13.66 -7.88 -8.67
N ARG A 255 13.43 -7.32 -7.46
CA ARG A 255 14.03 -7.84 -6.21
C ARG A 255 13.39 -9.13 -5.69
N TYR A 256 12.22 -9.49 -6.15
CA TYR A 256 11.43 -10.63 -5.65
C TYR A 256 11.19 -11.72 -6.72
N GLY A 257 11.93 -11.67 -7.84
CA GLY A 257 11.77 -12.57 -8.99
C GLY A 257 12.81 -13.70 -9.11
N ASP A 258 13.65 -13.92 -8.09
CA ASP A 258 14.62 -15.03 -8.02
C ASP A 258 14.17 -16.11 -7.04
#